data_0ae064aedaae15c4ecf6cce6feb449d7
#
_entry.id   0ae064aedaae15c4ecf6cce6feb449d7
#
_cell.length_a   1.000
_cell.length_b   1.000
_cell.length_c   1.000
_cell.angle_alpha   90.00
_cell.angle_beta   90.00
_cell.angle_gamma   90.00
#
_symmetry.space_group_name_H-M   'P 1'
#
loop_
_entity.id
_entity.type
_entity.pdbx_description
1 polymer ?
#
loop_
_entity_poly.entity_id
_entity_poly.type
_entity_poly.pdbx_seq_one_letter_code
_entity_poly.pdbx_strand_id
1 'polypeptide(L)'
;MSQLPLEGIRVLELGHIVAGPTAGLILADLGADVIKIEDPSRGGDQSRSNPTGLATFYFLNRNKRSFAVNLKEPEGKELFLKFAASADVVLDNYAPGVLQRLGVDYDRVSEINPRIIQCSINGFLKGPYAHRPALDEVAQMMGGIAFMTGLKDQPMRIGASVTDISVATYAVIGILSALLQRNQTGRGQRLTSGLFETVVFWVGQHMSSFAVSGEPSVPMPVRRMGTRFRWGVFDLFRAADGKQVFIGITSNRHWETFCREFAQSELGAHPNLQNNEARTRARDWLIPRVQEIAGSYESNDLMGKLEKAEVPYAPVNSPADLYEDPYLMGHENRLLPVEAGQKTVRLPALPFESEEFQFSVRRQPPRLGEHSREILQALGLSDSDMDRLVRNKVVMIA
;
A
#
# COMPACT_ATOMS: atom_id res chain seq x y z
N MET A 1 23.57 3.55 -16.05
CA MET A 1 22.30 3.62 -15.28
C MET A 1 22.50 4.70 -14.23
N SER A 2 21.56 5.62 -14.10
CA SER A 2 21.61 6.63 -13.04
C SER A 2 21.54 5.97 -11.66
N GLN A 3 22.19 6.59 -10.68
CA GLN A 3 22.23 6.13 -9.30
C GLN A 3 20.83 6.22 -8.69
N LEU A 4 20.37 5.15 -8.01
CA LEU A 4 19.07 5.19 -7.31
C LEU A 4 19.16 6.04 -6.03
N PRO A 5 18.05 6.70 -5.63
CA PRO A 5 18.05 7.67 -4.53
C PRO A 5 18.58 7.17 -3.19
N LEU A 6 18.40 5.89 -2.87
CA LEU A 6 18.83 5.26 -1.62
C LEU A 6 20.01 4.30 -1.78
N GLU A 7 20.76 4.40 -2.87
CA GLU A 7 21.98 3.60 -3.03
C GLU A 7 22.98 3.92 -1.91
N GLY A 8 23.54 2.88 -1.31
CA GLY A 8 24.42 2.99 -0.14
C GLY A 8 23.69 2.97 1.22
N ILE A 9 22.36 3.09 1.26
CA ILE A 9 21.58 2.94 2.49
C ILE A 9 21.29 1.46 2.76
N ARG A 10 21.62 0.99 3.97
CA ARG A 10 21.35 -0.39 4.41
C ARG A 10 20.19 -0.45 5.39
N VAL A 11 19.23 -1.32 5.11
CA VAL A 11 18.02 -1.54 5.92
C VAL A 11 17.96 -2.98 6.42
N LEU A 12 17.80 -3.17 7.72
CA LEU A 12 17.50 -4.46 8.33
C LEU A 12 15.99 -4.53 8.56
N GLU A 13 15.30 -5.37 7.80
CA GLU A 13 13.85 -5.54 7.86
C GLU A 13 13.47 -6.76 8.68
N LEU A 14 12.85 -6.55 9.84
CA LEU A 14 12.21 -7.58 10.67
C LEU A 14 10.68 -7.58 10.40
N GLY A 15 10.31 -7.43 9.14
CA GLY A 15 8.91 -7.33 8.70
C GLY A 15 8.33 -8.67 8.28
N HIS A 16 7.01 -8.82 8.44
CA HIS A 16 6.28 -9.98 7.95
C HIS A 16 4.90 -9.60 7.40
N ILE A 17 4.37 -10.44 6.53
CA ILE A 17 3.07 -10.37 5.87
C ILE A 17 2.98 -9.17 4.91
N VAL A 18 2.49 -7.97 5.35
CA VAL A 18 2.22 -6.84 4.46
C VAL A 18 2.95 -5.55 4.87
N ALA A 19 2.63 -4.96 6.02
CA ALA A 19 3.04 -3.58 6.34
C ALA A 19 4.57 -3.37 6.36
N GLY A 20 5.31 -4.19 7.12
CA GLY A 20 6.78 -4.16 7.13
C GLY A 20 7.38 -4.43 5.75
N PRO A 21 7.00 -5.56 5.09
CA PRO A 21 7.47 -5.87 3.75
C PRO A 21 7.16 -4.81 2.70
N THR A 22 6.01 -4.11 2.77
CA THR A 22 5.70 -2.99 1.87
C THR A 22 6.67 -1.82 2.06
N ALA A 23 6.95 -1.43 3.31
CA ALA A 23 7.93 -0.38 3.58
C ALA A 23 9.32 -0.78 3.08
N GLY A 24 9.74 -2.03 3.34
CA GLY A 24 11.00 -2.59 2.83
C GLY A 24 11.05 -2.64 1.31
N LEU A 25 9.94 -2.98 0.62
CA LEU A 25 9.86 -2.96 -0.84
C LEU A 25 10.07 -1.54 -1.40
N ILE A 26 9.39 -0.54 -0.82
CA ILE A 26 9.53 0.85 -1.27
C ILE A 26 10.99 1.30 -1.15
N LEU A 27 11.63 1.03 0.00
CA LEU A 27 13.04 1.35 0.22
C LEU A 27 13.96 0.59 -0.74
N ALA A 28 13.69 -0.70 -0.99
CA ALA A 28 14.46 -1.53 -1.90
C ALA A 28 14.32 -1.04 -3.35
N ASP A 29 13.12 -0.76 -3.84
CA ASP A 29 12.90 -0.25 -5.19
C ASP A 29 13.56 1.12 -5.39
N LEU A 30 13.66 1.94 -4.34
CA LEU A 30 14.42 3.20 -4.32
C LEU A 30 15.95 3.02 -4.22
N GLY A 31 16.47 1.80 -4.11
CA GLY A 31 17.91 1.54 -4.18
C GLY A 31 18.56 1.08 -2.88
N ALA A 32 17.87 1.08 -1.76
CA ALA A 32 18.43 0.61 -0.50
C ALA A 32 18.80 -0.88 -0.56
N ASP A 33 19.89 -1.26 0.16
CA ASP A 33 20.26 -2.64 0.43
C ASP A 33 19.39 -3.18 1.56
N VAL A 34 18.20 -3.69 1.23
CA VAL A 34 17.25 -4.21 2.22
C VAL A 34 17.52 -5.68 2.47
N ILE A 35 17.82 -6.00 3.73
CA ILE A 35 18.07 -7.35 4.20
C ILE A 35 16.92 -7.76 5.12
N LYS A 36 16.14 -8.72 4.63
CA LYS A 36 15.04 -9.31 5.37
C LYS A 36 15.59 -10.34 6.36
N ILE A 37 15.40 -10.06 7.64
CA ILE A 37 15.79 -10.90 8.76
C ILE A 37 14.64 -11.88 9.06
N GLU A 38 14.89 -13.16 8.93
CA GLU A 38 13.84 -14.18 9.01
C GLU A 38 14.21 -15.28 10.05
N ASP A 39 13.23 -15.70 10.87
CA ASP A 39 13.43 -16.80 11.84
C ASP A 39 13.35 -18.16 11.11
N PRO A 40 14.47 -18.89 10.93
CA PRO A 40 14.45 -20.17 10.23
C PRO A 40 13.66 -21.26 10.98
N SER A 41 13.52 -21.14 12.31
CA SER A 41 12.76 -22.10 13.11
C SER A 41 11.25 -22.08 12.84
N ARG A 42 10.77 -21.01 12.22
CA ARG A 42 9.36 -20.79 11.83
C ARG A 42 9.12 -20.88 10.32
N GLY A 43 10.16 -21.20 9.54
CA GLY A 43 10.05 -21.18 8.07
C GLY A 43 10.09 -19.78 7.46
N GLY A 44 10.58 -18.78 8.20
CA GLY A 44 10.69 -17.39 7.75
C GLY A 44 9.42 -16.57 7.89
N ASP A 45 9.15 -15.69 6.93
CA ASP A 45 7.96 -14.87 6.87
C ASP A 45 6.69 -15.73 6.76
N GLN A 46 5.66 -15.39 7.54
CA GLN A 46 4.38 -16.13 7.54
C GLN A 46 3.71 -16.19 6.15
N SER A 47 3.96 -15.20 5.30
CA SER A 47 3.45 -15.20 3.92
C SER A 47 4.03 -16.32 3.05
N ARG A 48 5.12 -16.99 3.46
CA ARG A 48 5.67 -18.17 2.77
C ARG A 48 4.86 -19.46 2.98
N SER A 49 3.94 -19.49 3.95
CA SER A 49 3.35 -20.73 4.49
C SER A 49 2.19 -21.31 3.66
N ASN A 50 1.59 -20.55 2.74
CA ASN A 50 0.46 -20.98 1.91
C ASN A 50 0.45 -20.25 0.56
N PRO A 51 -0.29 -20.78 -0.46
CA PRO A 51 -0.28 -20.20 -1.81
C PRO A 51 -0.67 -18.73 -1.91
N THR A 52 -1.68 -18.29 -1.16
CA THR A 52 -2.13 -16.88 -1.17
C THR A 52 -1.09 -15.98 -0.51
N GLY A 53 -0.53 -16.40 0.63
CA GLY A 53 0.57 -15.70 1.29
C GLY A 53 1.80 -15.63 0.41
N LEU A 54 2.14 -16.71 -0.27
CA LEU A 54 3.30 -16.77 -1.16
C LEU A 54 3.19 -15.79 -2.33
N ALA A 55 1.98 -15.60 -2.89
CA ALA A 55 1.74 -14.56 -3.90
C ALA A 55 2.02 -13.15 -3.33
N THR A 56 1.58 -12.87 -2.10
CA THR A 56 1.89 -11.63 -1.37
C THR A 56 3.39 -11.50 -1.14
N PHE A 57 4.09 -12.60 -0.78
CA PHE A 57 5.53 -12.61 -0.62
C PHE A 57 6.26 -12.19 -1.89
N TYR A 58 5.91 -12.78 -3.04
CA TYR A 58 6.51 -12.42 -4.33
C TYR A 58 6.27 -10.95 -4.69
N PHE A 59 5.09 -10.43 -4.41
CA PHE A 59 4.79 -9.01 -4.66
C PHE A 59 5.66 -8.07 -3.81
N LEU A 60 5.84 -8.37 -2.52
CA LEU A 60 6.41 -7.43 -1.56
C LEU A 60 7.91 -7.61 -1.28
N ASN A 61 8.59 -8.61 -1.88
CA ASN A 61 9.97 -8.91 -1.48
C ASN A 61 10.99 -8.94 -2.63
N ARG A 62 10.64 -8.41 -3.82
CA ARG A 62 11.66 -8.16 -4.87
C ARG A 62 12.69 -7.14 -4.36
N ASN A 63 13.86 -7.17 -4.94
CA ASN A 63 14.99 -6.28 -4.63
C ASN A 63 15.56 -6.41 -3.21
N LYS A 64 15.13 -7.41 -2.43
CA LYS A 64 15.63 -7.69 -1.08
C LYS A 64 16.60 -8.87 -1.07
N ARG A 65 17.41 -8.96 0.00
CA ARG A 65 18.18 -10.13 0.37
C ARG A 65 17.53 -10.82 1.56
N SER A 66 17.66 -12.14 1.72
CA SER A 66 17.16 -12.89 2.88
C SER A 66 18.33 -13.36 3.72
N PHE A 67 18.29 -13.04 5.02
CA PHE A 67 19.18 -13.56 6.06
C PHE A 67 18.35 -14.33 7.08
N ALA A 68 18.50 -15.66 7.09
CA ALA A 68 17.78 -16.53 8.00
C ALA A 68 18.57 -16.74 9.29
N VAL A 69 18.15 -16.08 10.37
CA VAL A 69 18.83 -16.10 11.68
C VAL A 69 17.83 -16.16 12.83
N ASN A 70 18.10 -17.03 13.81
CA ASN A 70 17.29 -17.16 15.01
C ASN A 70 17.75 -16.17 16.09
N LEU A 71 17.03 -15.05 16.22
CA LEU A 71 17.35 -14.01 17.22
C LEU A 71 17.05 -14.39 18.66
N LYS A 72 16.47 -15.57 18.93
CA LYS A 72 16.29 -16.10 20.27
C LYS A 72 17.58 -16.73 20.80
N GLU A 73 18.46 -17.18 19.89
CA GLU A 73 19.76 -17.72 20.22
C GLU A 73 20.74 -16.56 20.49
N PRO A 74 21.58 -16.65 21.53
CA PRO A 74 22.55 -15.60 21.85
C PRO A 74 23.48 -15.25 20.69
N GLU A 75 23.99 -16.26 19.97
CA GLU A 75 24.87 -16.06 18.80
C GLU A 75 24.09 -15.35 17.62
N GLY A 76 22.80 -15.68 17.42
CA GLY A 76 21.99 -15.06 16.42
C GLY A 76 21.74 -13.57 16.71
N LYS A 77 21.52 -13.25 17.98
CA LYS A 77 21.43 -11.87 18.45
C LYS A 77 22.74 -11.10 18.23
N GLU A 78 23.88 -11.69 18.57
CA GLU A 78 25.19 -11.07 18.35
C GLU A 78 25.44 -10.78 16.87
N LEU A 79 25.09 -11.71 15.98
CA LEU A 79 25.18 -11.50 14.53
C LEU A 79 24.33 -10.31 14.08
N PHE A 80 23.08 -10.22 14.55
CA PHE A 80 22.21 -9.08 14.24
C PHE A 80 22.81 -7.76 14.74
N LEU A 81 23.33 -7.72 15.98
CA LEU A 81 23.92 -6.50 16.55
C LEU A 81 25.20 -6.08 15.81
N LYS A 82 26.04 -7.03 15.40
CA LYS A 82 27.19 -6.73 14.52
C LYS A 82 26.74 -6.12 13.20
N PHE A 83 25.64 -6.60 12.64
CA PHE A 83 25.12 -6.10 11.39
C PHE A 83 24.49 -4.70 11.57
N ALA A 84 23.76 -4.49 12.65
CA ALA A 84 23.16 -3.21 13.01
C ALA A 84 24.19 -2.10 13.24
N ALA A 85 25.42 -2.44 13.63
CA ALA A 85 26.52 -1.50 13.79
C ALA A 85 26.86 -0.74 12.49
N SER A 86 26.60 -1.34 11.32
CA SER A 86 26.84 -0.74 9.99
C SER A 86 25.56 -0.47 9.19
N ALA A 87 24.38 -0.66 9.79
CA ALA A 87 23.11 -0.40 9.14
C ALA A 87 22.68 1.06 9.33
N ASP A 88 21.86 1.53 8.43
CA ASP A 88 21.25 2.87 8.49
C ASP A 88 19.87 2.84 9.13
N VAL A 89 19.11 1.78 8.86
CA VAL A 89 17.72 1.64 9.29
C VAL A 89 17.47 0.23 9.82
N VAL A 90 16.74 0.14 10.93
CA VAL A 90 16.05 -1.08 11.38
C VAL A 90 14.54 -0.81 11.21
N LEU A 91 13.88 -1.66 10.47
CA LEU A 91 12.44 -1.59 10.18
C LEU A 91 11.76 -2.84 10.72
N ASP A 92 10.68 -2.67 11.47
CA ASP A 92 9.90 -3.79 11.97
C ASP A 92 8.38 -3.52 11.97
N ASN A 93 7.58 -4.60 11.98
CA ASN A 93 6.15 -4.56 12.28
C ASN A 93 5.75 -5.63 13.30
N TYR A 94 6.63 -5.93 14.23
CA TYR A 94 6.33 -6.82 15.35
C TYR A 94 5.40 -6.15 16.37
N ALA A 95 4.72 -7.00 17.14
CA ALA A 95 3.92 -6.51 18.25
C ALA A 95 4.82 -5.77 19.28
N PRO A 96 4.29 -4.74 19.94
CA PRO A 96 5.03 -3.97 20.94
C PRO A 96 5.72 -4.87 21.99
N GLY A 97 6.97 -4.56 22.31
CA GLY A 97 7.77 -5.32 23.27
C GLY A 97 8.48 -6.57 22.73
N VAL A 98 8.27 -6.95 21.47
CA VAL A 98 8.96 -8.12 20.88
C VAL A 98 10.45 -7.85 20.71
N LEU A 99 10.84 -6.71 20.16
CA LEU A 99 12.26 -6.37 19.95
C LEU A 99 13.00 -6.25 21.29
N GLN A 100 12.35 -5.71 22.34
CA GLN A 100 12.91 -5.66 23.68
C GLN A 100 13.20 -7.08 24.22
N ARG A 101 12.23 -8.00 24.09
CA ARG A 101 12.42 -9.40 24.52
C ARG A 101 13.53 -10.11 23.76
N LEU A 102 13.71 -9.76 22.48
CA LEU A 102 14.79 -10.26 21.64
C LEU A 102 16.14 -9.58 21.96
N GLY A 103 16.14 -8.41 22.64
CA GLY A 103 17.33 -7.62 22.94
C GLY A 103 17.96 -6.96 21.71
N VAL A 104 17.09 -6.56 20.75
CA VAL A 104 17.47 -5.89 19.50
C VAL A 104 16.63 -4.63 19.26
N ASP A 105 16.12 -4.03 20.31
CA ASP A 105 15.35 -2.79 20.30
C ASP A 105 16.25 -1.55 20.12
N TYR A 106 15.61 -0.42 19.94
CA TYR A 106 16.29 0.87 19.68
C TYR A 106 17.35 1.19 20.72
N ASP A 107 17.03 1.04 22.02
CA ASP A 107 17.93 1.41 23.10
C ASP A 107 19.23 0.61 22.98
N ARG A 108 19.14 -0.71 22.74
CA ARG A 108 20.30 -1.57 22.56
C ARG A 108 21.06 -1.30 21.26
N VAL A 109 20.36 -1.08 20.15
CA VAL A 109 21.02 -0.86 18.85
C VAL A 109 21.66 0.53 18.79
N SER A 110 21.05 1.55 19.38
CA SER A 110 21.58 2.93 19.39
C SER A 110 22.84 3.10 20.25
N GLU A 111 23.04 2.25 21.26
CA GLU A 111 24.32 2.19 22.02
C GLU A 111 25.49 1.82 21.13
N ILE A 112 25.24 0.92 20.15
CA ILE A 112 26.25 0.41 19.22
C ILE A 112 26.40 1.32 18.02
N ASN A 113 25.28 1.84 17.52
CA ASN A 113 25.21 2.71 16.35
C ASN A 113 24.33 3.94 16.64
N PRO A 114 24.88 5.04 17.16
CA PRO A 114 24.12 6.26 17.47
C PRO A 114 23.50 6.93 16.25
N ARG A 115 23.83 6.49 15.04
CA ARG A 115 23.27 6.98 13.78
C ARG A 115 22.09 6.17 13.27
N ILE A 116 21.75 5.07 13.95
CA ILE A 116 20.67 4.17 13.52
C ILE A 116 19.31 4.86 13.57
N ILE A 117 18.51 4.66 12.55
CA ILE A 117 17.10 5.01 12.53
C ILE A 117 16.33 3.72 12.74
N GLN A 118 15.52 3.63 13.80
CA GLN A 118 14.62 2.51 13.99
C GLN A 118 13.19 2.95 13.75
N CYS A 119 12.49 2.30 12.82
CA CYS A 119 11.09 2.55 12.51
C CYS A 119 10.25 1.31 12.79
N SER A 120 9.33 1.41 13.76
CA SER A 120 8.37 0.35 14.07
C SER A 120 6.99 0.71 13.52
N ILE A 121 6.38 -0.21 12.77
CA ILE A 121 4.99 -0.10 12.31
C ILE A 121 4.10 -0.84 13.30
N ASN A 122 3.27 -0.10 14.03
CA ASN A 122 2.43 -0.61 15.11
C ASN A 122 0.94 -0.41 14.81
N GLY A 123 0.08 -1.09 15.56
CA GLY A 123 -1.36 -0.85 15.48
C GLY A 123 -1.76 0.56 15.90
N PHE A 124 -1.08 1.11 16.91
CA PHE A 124 -1.36 2.42 17.52
C PHE A 124 -0.06 3.14 17.86
N LEU A 125 -0.07 4.45 17.82
CA LEU A 125 1.01 5.28 18.37
C LEU A 125 1.00 5.22 19.91
N LYS A 126 1.92 5.96 20.54
CA LYS A 126 2.01 6.04 21.99
C LYS A 126 0.71 6.59 22.58
N GLY A 127 0.11 5.84 23.49
CA GLY A 127 -1.15 6.22 24.12
C GLY A 127 -1.86 5.03 24.79
N PRO A 128 -3.11 5.17 25.19
CA PRO A 128 -3.83 4.15 25.94
C PRO A 128 -4.04 2.84 25.17
N TYR A 129 -3.96 2.87 23.84
CA TYR A 129 -4.11 1.69 22.97
C TYR A 129 -2.80 1.07 22.52
N ALA A 130 -1.64 1.64 22.85
CA ALA A 130 -0.34 1.21 22.35
C ALA A 130 -0.03 -0.29 22.60
N HIS A 131 -0.63 -0.89 23.63
CA HIS A 131 -0.44 -2.30 23.97
C HIS A 131 -1.43 -3.27 23.29
N ARG A 132 -2.45 -2.74 22.58
CA ARG A 132 -3.50 -3.56 21.97
C ARG A 132 -3.01 -4.20 20.68
N PRO A 133 -3.33 -5.49 20.44
CA PRO A 133 -3.15 -6.11 19.14
C PRO A 133 -3.99 -5.37 18.08
N ALA A 134 -3.41 -5.17 16.91
CA ALA A 134 -4.12 -4.60 15.76
C ALA A 134 -3.69 -5.27 14.47
N LEU A 135 -4.60 -5.28 13.53
CA LEU A 135 -4.45 -5.70 12.15
C LEU A 135 -5.05 -4.61 11.28
N ASP A 136 -4.82 -4.66 9.97
CA ASP A 136 -5.44 -3.77 8.97
C ASP A 136 -6.94 -3.57 9.22
N GLU A 137 -7.70 -4.66 9.36
CA GLU A 137 -9.15 -4.63 9.56
C GLU A 137 -9.56 -3.99 10.89
N VAL A 138 -8.80 -4.24 11.97
CA VAL A 138 -9.05 -3.59 13.28
C VAL A 138 -8.93 -2.08 13.16
N ALA A 139 -7.90 -1.61 12.48
CA ALA A 139 -7.70 -0.18 12.26
C ALA A 139 -8.81 0.42 11.37
N GLN A 140 -9.24 -0.29 10.33
CA GLN A 140 -10.34 0.15 9.47
C GLN A 140 -11.67 0.29 10.23
N MET A 141 -11.99 -0.69 11.10
CA MET A 141 -13.21 -0.63 11.92
C MET A 141 -13.16 0.51 12.94
N MET A 142 -12.06 0.63 13.67
CA MET A 142 -11.91 1.66 14.71
C MET A 142 -11.74 3.09 14.15
N GLY A 143 -11.07 3.23 13.02
CA GLY A 143 -10.74 4.52 12.40
C GLY A 143 -11.87 5.13 11.57
N GLY A 144 -13.02 4.45 11.43
CA GLY A 144 -14.21 4.99 10.77
C GLY A 144 -14.29 4.76 9.26
N ILE A 145 -13.23 4.25 8.60
CA ILE A 145 -13.28 4.03 7.14
C ILE A 145 -14.24 2.90 6.77
N ALA A 146 -14.33 1.85 7.61
CA ALA A 146 -15.27 0.75 7.39
C ALA A 146 -16.74 1.22 7.47
N PHE A 147 -17.05 2.18 8.37
CA PHE A 147 -18.34 2.84 8.42
C PHE A 147 -18.60 3.63 7.13
N MET A 148 -17.62 4.39 6.65
CA MET A 148 -17.77 5.23 5.45
C MET A 148 -17.90 4.41 4.17
N THR A 149 -17.30 3.21 4.11
CA THR A 149 -17.31 2.30 2.94
C THR A 149 -18.57 1.43 2.90
N GLY A 150 -19.12 1.11 4.05
CA GLY A 150 -20.24 0.18 4.21
C GLY A 150 -21.60 0.71 3.78
N LEU A 151 -22.57 -0.18 3.73
CA LEU A 151 -23.98 0.15 3.61
C LEU A 151 -24.53 0.62 4.96
N LYS A 152 -25.79 1.12 4.94
CA LYS A 152 -26.49 1.43 6.19
C LYS A 152 -26.52 0.17 7.09
N ASP A 153 -26.05 0.33 8.32
CA ASP A 153 -26.01 -0.74 9.33
C ASP A 153 -25.14 -1.97 8.96
N GLN A 154 -24.31 -1.86 7.90
CA GLN A 154 -23.38 -2.90 7.46
C GLN A 154 -22.00 -2.29 7.17
N PRO A 155 -21.18 -2.00 8.18
CA PRO A 155 -19.81 -1.56 7.98
C PRO A 155 -19.02 -2.58 7.16
N MET A 156 -18.22 -2.12 6.19
CA MET A 156 -17.42 -2.98 5.33
C MET A 156 -15.99 -2.45 5.24
N ARG A 157 -15.02 -3.36 5.38
CA ARG A 157 -13.64 -3.01 5.08
C ARG A 157 -13.45 -2.75 3.59
N ILE A 158 -12.44 -1.97 3.24
CA ILE A 158 -11.95 -1.85 1.86
C ILE A 158 -11.35 -3.21 1.45
N GLY A 159 -11.59 -3.63 0.21
CA GLY A 159 -11.26 -4.97 -0.29
C GLY A 159 -9.77 -5.30 -0.44
N ALA A 160 -8.86 -4.39 -0.10
CA ALA A 160 -7.40 -4.58 -0.12
C ALA A 160 -6.79 -4.23 1.25
N SER A 161 -5.53 -4.60 1.49
CA SER A 161 -4.78 -4.25 2.72
C SER A 161 -4.31 -2.80 2.66
N VAL A 162 -5.26 -1.88 2.50
CA VAL A 162 -4.98 -0.46 2.25
C VAL A 162 -4.32 0.23 3.44
N THR A 163 -4.71 -0.15 4.66
CA THR A 163 -4.13 0.44 5.87
C THR A 163 -2.68 0.01 6.03
N ASP A 164 -2.38 -1.28 5.81
CA ASP A 164 -1.01 -1.81 5.84
C ASP A 164 -0.10 -1.12 4.80
N ILE A 165 -0.60 -0.96 3.57
CA ILE A 165 0.16 -0.30 2.49
C ILE A 165 0.38 1.18 2.80
N SER A 166 -0.61 1.86 3.33
CA SER A 166 -0.50 3.30 3.62
C SER A 166 0.34 3.60 4.85
N VAL A 167 0.20 2.82 5.93
CA VAL A 167 1.07 2.98 7.10
C VAL A 167 2.54 2.73 6.75
N ALA A 168 2.81 1.78 5.85
CA ALA A 168 4.13 1.52 5.29
C ALA A 168 4.67 2.73 4.51
N THR A 169 3.82 3.38 3.72
CA THR A 169 4.18 4.63 3.00
C THR A 169 4.52 5.75 3.97
N TYR A 170 3.73 5.95 5.04
CA TYR A 170 4.05 6.93 6.08
C TYR A 170 5.32 6.57 6.85
N ALA A 171 5.57 5.29 7.12
CA ALA A 171 6.83 4.83 7.72
C ALA A 171 8.03 5.20 6.84
N VAL A 172 7.94 4.98 5.52
CA VAL A 172 8.99 5.38 4.58
C VAL A 172 9.18 6.90 4.55
N ILE A 173 8.11 7.70 4.54
CA ILE A 173 8.21 9.18 4.65
C ILE A 173 8.95 9.56 5.93
N GLY A 174 8.63 8.93 7.06
CA GLY A 174 9.33 9.13 8.33
C GLY A 174 10.81 8.75 8.26
N ILE A 175 11.14 7.60 7.65
CA ILE A 175 12.53 7.14 7.46
C ILE A 175 13.31 8.13 6.59
N LEU A 176 12.75 8.56 5.45
CA LEU A 176 13.41 9.53 4.57
C LEU A 176 13.63 10.88 5.28
N SER A 177 12.65 11.35 6.04
CA SER A 177 12.77 12.57 6.85
C SER A 177 13.88 12.43 7.91
N ALA A 178 13.96 11.27 8.56
CA ALA A 178 15.00 10.99 9.55
C ALA A 178 16.40 10.88 8.92
N LEU A 179 16.52 10.30 7.72
CA LEU A 179 17.78 10.25 6.97
C LEU A 179 18.26 11.66 6.61
N LEU A 180 17.36 12.54 6.14
CA LEU A 180 17.68 13.94 5.87
C LEU A 180 18.11 14.69 7.14
N GLN A 181 17.38 14.53 8.25
CA GLN A 181 17.72 15.16 9.51
C GLN A 181 19.06 14.64 10.07
N ARG A 182 19.32 13.34 9.92
CA ARG A 182 20.58 12.71 10.34
C ARG A 182 21.81 13.32 9.64
N ASN A 183 21.67 13.74 8.38
CA ASN A 183 22.78 14.39 7.65
C ASN A 183 23.18 15.73 8.30
N GLN A 184 22.24 16.40 8.98
CA GLN A 184 22.49 17.64 9.69
C GLN A 184 22.96 17.42 11.13
N THR A 185 22.35 16.46 11.85
CA THR A 185 22.56 16.25 13.28
C THR A 185 23.64 15.23 13.62
N GLY A 186 24.00 14.36 12.66
CA GLY A 186 24.89 13.20 12.87
C GLY A 186 24.23 12.06 13.65
N ARG A 187 22.99 12.18 14.11
CA ARG A 187 22.30 11.24 15.00
C ARG A 187 21.09 10.60 14.35
N GLY A 188 20.89 9.30 14.61
CA GLY A 188 19.67 8.59 14.29
C GLY A 188 18.53 8.89 15.28
N GLN A 189 17.41 8.19 15.10
CA GLN A 189 16.23 8.38 15.97
C GLN A 189 15.29 7.18 15.92
N ARG A 190 14.39 7.10 16.89
CA ARG A 190 13.30 6.12 16.92
C ARG A 190 12.04 6.74 16.32
N LEU A 191 11.40 6.02 15.42
CA LEU A 191 10.16 6.37 14.75
C LEU A 191 9.09 5.30 15.02
N THR A 192 7.84 5.71 15.02
CA THR A 192 6.69 4.80 15.04
C THR A 192 5.64 5.29 14.06
N SER A 193 5.12 4.41 13.21
CA SER A 193 3.98 4.65 12.33
C SER A 193 2.80 3.80 12.80
N GLY A 194 1.60 4.38 12.90
CA GLY A 194 0.41 3.75 13.46
C GLY A 194 -0.66 3.43 12.41
N LEU A 195 -1.17 2.18 12.42
CA LEU A 195 -2.27 1.76 11.53
C LEU A 195 -3.54 2.60 11.81
N PHE A 196 -3.91 2.74 13.07
CA PHE A 196 -5.11 3.47 13.47
C PHE A 196 -5.04 4.95 13.07
N GLU A 197 -3.93 5.63 13.35
CA GLU A 197 -3.74 7.04 13.03
C GLU A 197 -3.69 7.28 11.52
N THR A 198 -3.22 6.30 10.75
CA THR A 198 -3.29 6.34 9.28
C THR A 198 -4.74 6.41 8.80
N VAL A 199 -5.63 5.57 9.36
CA VAL A 199 -7.05 5.59 9.01
C VAL A 199 -7.73 6.87 9.49
N VAL A 200 -7.42 7.34 10.70
CA VAL A 200 -7.92 8.63 11.22
C VAL A 200 -7.53 9.79 10.29
N PHE A 201 -6.30 9.79 9.76
CA PHE A 201 -5.88 10.79 8.78
C PHE A 201 -6.73 10.74 7.51
N TRP A 202 -7.08 9.55 6.99
CA TRP A 202 -7.91 9.41 5.79
C TRP A 202 -9.35 9.92 5.96
N VAL A 203 -9.92 9.71 7.14
CA VAL A 203 -11.28 10.20 7.44
C VAL A 203 -11.29 11.64 7.96
N GLY A 204 -10.14 12.30 8.04
CA GLY A 204 -9.97 13.64 8.60
C GLY A 204 -10.90 14.70 7.99
N GLN A 205 -11.17 14.65 6.67
CA GLN A 205 -12.16 15.53 6.05
C GLN A 205 -13.58 15.33 6.58
N HIS A 206 -13.97 14.10 6.92
CA HIS A 206 -15.28 13.78 7.49
C HIS A 206 -15.37 14.20 8.95
N MET A 207 -14.28 14.03 9.70
CA MET A 207 -14.16 14.55 11.07
C MET A 207 -14.24 16.08 11.10
N SER A 208 -13.54 16.76 10.19
CA SER A 208 -13.60 18.21 10.04
C SER A 208 -15.02 18.68 9.67
N SER A 209 -15.68 17.99 8.74
CA SER A 209 -17.06 18.31 8.38
C SER A 209 -18.01 18.22 9.57
N PHE A 210 -17.92 17.14 10.35
CA PHE A 210 -18.69 16.98 11.59
C PHE A 210 -18.39 18.08 12.63
N ALA A 211 -17.11 18.37 12.85
CA ALA A 211 -16.69 19.38 13.82
C ALA A 211 -17.21 20.80 13.48
N VAL A 212 -17.33 21.11 12.17
CA VAL A 212 -17.79 22.43 11.71
C VAL A 212 -19.32 22.50 11.65
N SER A 213 -20.01 21.46 11.17
CA SER A 213 -21.45 21.49 10.93
C SER A 213 -22.30 20.91 12.07
N GLY A 214 -21.72 20.06 12.94
CA GLY A 214 -22.46 19.24 13.91
C GLY A 214 -23.23 18.09 13.29
N GLU A 215 -23.21 17.95 11.95
CA GLU A 215 -23.97 16.89 11.25
C GLU A 215 -23.16 15.58 11.17
N PRO A 216 -23.73 14.43 11.59
CA PRO A 216 -23.04 13.13 11.51
C PRO A 216 -22.69 12.77 10.06
N SER A 217 -21.56 12.12 9.89
CA SER A 217 -21.18 11.53 8.60
C SER A 217 -22.16 10.43 8.18
N VAL A 218 -22.43 10.37 6.88
CA VAL A 218 -23.28 9.33 6.27
C VAL A 218 -22.39 8.44 5.40
N PRO A 219 -22.50 7.10 5.46
CA PRO A 219 -21.76 6.20 4.58
C PRO A 219 -21.88 6.58 3.11
N MET A 220 -20.78 6.47 2.36
CA MET A 220 -20.73 6.93 0.98
C MET A 220 -21.79 6.27 0.07
N PRO A 221 -22.03 4.94 0.15
CA PRO A 221 -23.09 4.32 -0.67
C PRO A 221 -24.49 4.86 -0.35
N VAL A 222 -24.79 5.08 0.95
CA VAL A 222 -26.07 5.64 1.39
C VAL A 222 -26.23 7.09 0.90
N ARG A 223 -25.16 7.86 0.98
CA ARG A 223 -25.14 9.25 0.50
C ARG A 223 -25.39 9.33 -1.01
N ARG A 224 -24.85 8.39 -1.80
CA ARG A 224 -25.07 8.32 -3.26
C ARG A 224 -26.52 8.04 -3.64
N MET A 225 -27.24 7.26 -2.85
CA MET A 225 -28.66 6.97 -3.10
C MET A 225 -29.60 8.13 -2.74
N GLY A 226 -29.13 9.18 -2.07
CA GLY A 226 -29.93 10.31 -1.62
C GLY A 226 -29.78 11.56 -2.45
N THR A 227 -30.77 12.47 -2.37
CA THR A 227 -30.77 13.79 -3.01
C THR A 227 -29.76 14.78 -2.42
N ARG A 228 -29.15 14.44 -1.28
CA ARG A 228 -28.08 15.24 -0.64
C ARG A 228 -26.69 14.93 -1.18
N PHE A 229 -26.57 14.14 -2.23
CA PHE A 229 -25.28 13.91 -2.88
C PHE A 229 -24.81 15.17 -3.62
N ARG A 230 -23.49 15.37 -3.67
CA ARG A 230 -22.89 16.60 -4.19
C ARG A 230 -23.12 16.81 -5.70
N TRP A 231 -23.31 15.72 -6.47
CA TRP A 231 -23.36 15.74 -7.93
C TRP A 231 -24.67 15.14 -8.45
N GLY A 232 -25.24 15.75 -9.48
CA GLY A 232 -26.48 15.30 -10.11
C GLY A 232 -26.33 13.94 -10.79
N VAL A 233 -25.27 13.77 -11.58
CA VAL A 233 -24.90 12.49 -12.20
C VAL A 233 -23.48 12.15 -11.80
N PHE A 234 -23.33 11.14 -10.95
CA PHE A 234 -22.04 10.64 -10.45
C PHE A 234 -22.27 9.25 -9.87
N ASP A 235 -22.40 8.25 -10.75
CA ASP A 235 -22.87 6.93 -10.35
C ASP A 235 -22.37 5.84 -11.30
N LEU A 236 -22.70 4.59 -10.96
CA LEU A 236 -22.45 3.41 -11.77
C LEU A 236 -23.68 3.13 -12.64
N PHE A 237 -23.46 2.95 -13.93
CA PHE A 237 -24.49 2.63 -14.91
C PHE A 237 -24.18 1.32 -15.59
N ARG A 238 -25.21 0.53 -15.87
CA ARG A 238 -25.08 -0.76 -16.56
C ARG A 238 -25.24 -0.55 -18.06
N ALA A 239 -24.24 -0.93 -18.84
CA ALA A 239 -24.27 -0.97 -20.30
C ALA A 239 -25.09 -2.14 -20.83
N ALA A 240 -25.35 -2.20 -22.14
CA ALA A 240 -26.14 -3.25 -22.80
C ALA A 240 -25.54 -4.66 -22.61
N ASP A 241 -24.20 -4.78 -22.60
CA ASP A 241 -23.46 -6.02 -22.33
C ASP A 241 -23.43 -6.43 -20.85
N GLY A 242 -24.10 -5.70 -19.98
CA GLY A 242 -24.19 -5.96 -18.54
C GLY A 242 -23.01 -5.44 -17.71
N LYS A 243 -21.95 -4.93 -18.35
CA LYS A 243 -20.80 -4.33 -17.64
C LYS A 243 -21.19 -3.00 -17.00
N GLN A 244 -20.52 -2.65 -15.92
CA GLN A 244 -20.74 -1.38 -15.24
C GLN A 244 -19.72 -0.34 -15.66
N VAL A 245 -20.21 0.86 -15.94
CA VAL A 245 -19.39 2.04 -16.27
C VAL A 245 -19.73 3.14 -15.28
N PHE A 246 -18.72 3.71 -14.64
CA PHE A 246 -18.87 4.91 -13.83
C PHE A 246 -18.97 6.13 -14.74
N ILE A 247 -19.92 7.04 -14.47
CA ILE A 247 -20.08 8.31 -15.18
C ILE A 247 -20.13 9.45 -14.19
N GLY A 248 -19.25 10.46 -14.34
CA GLY A 248 -19.11 11.60 -13.44
C GLY A 248 -19.32 12.94 -14.12
N ILE A 249 -20.54 13.50 -14.09
CA ILE A 249 -20.86 14.83 -14.61
C ILE A 249 -20.66 15.87 -13.50
N THR A 250 -19.53 16.55 -13.50
CA THR A 250 -19.11 17.48 -12.44
C THR A 250 -19.15 18.96 -12.84
N SER A 251 -19.55 19.27 -14.07
CA SER A 251 -19.71 20.65 -14.56
C SER A 251 -20.92 20.79 -15.48
N ASN A 252 -21.35 22.04 -15.75
CA ASN A 252 -22.40 22.28 -16.76
C ASN A 252 -21.90 21.95 -18.16
N ARG A 253 -20.63 22.21 -18.48
CA ARG A 253 -20.01 21.81 -19.75
C ARG A 253 -20.12 20.28 -19.96
N HIS A 254 -19.79 19.45 -18.96
CA HIS A 254 -19.95 18.00 -19.07
C HIS A 254 -21.40 17.60 -19.36
N TRP A 255 -22.36 18.28 -18.73
CA TRP A 255 -23.80 18.04 -18.99
C TRP A 255 -24.19 18.38 -20.42
N GLU A 256 -23.80 19.53 -20.90
CA GLU A 256 -24.09 20.01 -22.27
C GLU A 256 -23.45 19.08 -23.31
N THR A 257 -22.16 18.70 -23.12
CA THR A 257 -21.47 17.81 -24.05
C THR A 257 -22.03 16.39 -24.01
N PHE A 258 -22.43 15.89 -22.84
CA PHE A 258 -23.12 14.61 -22.67
C PHE A 258 -24.46 14.65 -23.47
N CYS A 259 -25.32 15.63 -23.23
CA CYS A 259 -26.60 15.72 -23.92
C CYS A 259 -26.43 15.80 -25.44
N ARG A 260 -25.43 16.52 -25.93
CA ARG A 260 -25.12 16.63 -27.36
C ARG A 260 -24.66 15.30 -27.94
N GLU A 261 -23.70 14.65 -27.33
CA GLU A 261 -23.09 13.40 -27.84
C GLU A 261 -24.07 12.22 -27.81
N PHE A 262 -24.96 12.19 -26.84
CA PHE A 262 -25.98 11.16 -26.69
C PHE A 262 -27.35 11.57 -27.33
N ALA A 263 -27.38 12.65 -28.10
CA ALA A 263 -28.57 13.16 -28.76
C ALA A 263 -29.80 13.41 -27.83
N GLN A 264 -29.51 13.88 -26.60
CA GLN A 264 -30.54 14.15 -25.58
C GLN A 264 -30.88 15.64 -25.48
N SER A 265 -31.32 16.24 -26.57
CA SER A 265 -31.64 17.67 -26.65
C SER A 265 -32.71 18.12 -25.64
N GLU A 266 -33.72 17.29 -25.38
CA GLU A 266 -34.76 17.56 -24.39
C GLU A 266 -34.19 17.62 -22.96
N LEU A 267 -33.28 16.72 -22.59
CA LEU A 267 -32.60 16.78 -21.28
C LEU A 267 -31.67 18.00 -21.19
N GLY A 268 -30.96 18.31 -22.26
CA GLY A 268 -30.08 19.48 -22.35
C GLY A 268 -30.86 20.82 -22.19
N ALA A 269 -32.07 20.91 -22.75
CA ALA A 269 -32.94 22.10 -22.68
C ALA A 269 -33.81 22.12 -21.41
N HIS A 270 -33.85 21.05 -20.61
CA HIS A 270 -34.77 20.92 -19.49
C HIS A 270 -34.52 21.97 -18.40
N PRO A 271 -35.50 22.81 -17.99
CA PRO A 271 -35.29 23.91 -17.04
C PRO A 271 -34.73 23.48 -15.71
N ASN A 272 -35.11 22.29 -15.22
CA ASN A 272 -34.68 21.73 -13.94
C ASN A 272 -33.35 20.97 -14.02
N LEU A 273 -32.57 21.11 -15.11
CA LEU A 273 -31.26 20.43 -15.27
C LEU A 273 -30.13 21.39 -15.63
N GLN A 274 -30.38 22.69 -15.67
CA GLN A 274 -29.44 23.71 -16.16
C GLN A 274 -28.17 23.90 -15.28
N ASN A 275 -28.22 23.49 -14.04
CA ASN A 275 -27.03 23.51 -13.15
C ASN A 275 -26.98 22.26 -12.27
N ASN A 276 -25.83 22.05 -11.62
CA ASN A 276 -25.61 20.85 -10.81
C ASN A 276 -26.61 20.73 -9.65
N GLU A 277 -26.99 21.85 -9.02
CA GLU A 277 -27.94 21.83 -7.90
C GLU A 277 -29.31 21.36 -8.36
N ALA A 278 -29.78 21.86 -9.50
CA ALA A 278 -31.03 21.43 -10.11
C ALA A 278 -30.98 19.94 -10.48
N ARG A 279 -29.91 19.48 -11.10
CA ARG A 279 -29.69 18.04 -11.41
C ARG A 279 -29.66 17.19 -10.15
N THR A 280 -29.09 17.70 -9.05
CA THR A 280 -29.06 16.98 -7.75
C THR A 280 -30.47 16.82 -7.19
N ARG A 281 -31.31 17.84 -7.29
CA ARG A 281 -32.71 17.73 -6.87
C ARG A 281 -33.52 16.77 -7.74
N ALA A 282 -33.14 16.63 -9.01
CA ALA A 282 -33.80 15.77 -9.98
C ALA A 282 -33.32 14.31 -10.00
N ARG A 283 -32.39 13.92 -9.14
CA ARG A 283 -31.73 12.59 -9.15
C ARG A 283 -32.71 11.42 -9.23
N ASP A 284 -33.81 11.47 -8.52
CA ASP A 284 -34.79 10.38 -8.45
C ASP A 284 -35.30 9.91 -9.80
N TRP A 285 -35.48 10.84 -10.76
CA TRP A 285 -35.88 10.53 -12.11
C TRP A 285 -34.73 10.65 -13.13
N LEU A 286 -33.75 11.49 -12.86
CA LEU A 286 -32.61 11.71 -13.76
C LEU A 286 -31.70 10.49 -13.85
N ILE A 287 -31.37 9.86 -12.70
CA ILE A 287 -30.50 8.70 -12.69
C ILE A 287 -31.11 7.51 -13.48
N PRO A 288 -32.38 7.12 -13.29
CA PRO A 288 -33.04 6.16 -14.18
C PRO A 288 -32.96 6.51 -15.67
N ARG A 289 -33.14 7.78 -16.01
CA ARG A 289 -33.05 8.22 -17.41
C ARG A 289 -31.66 8.10 -17.99
N VAL A 290 -30.61 8.44 -17.22
CA VAL A 290 -29.21 8.23 -17.63
C VAL A 290 -28.91 6.74 -17.73
N GLN A 291 -29.49 5.90 -16.86
CA GLN A 291 -29.38 4.44 -16.95
C GLN A 291 -29.98 3.89 -18.25
N GLU A 292 -31.13 4.38 -18.68
CA GLU A 292 -31.72 3.99 -19.98
C GLU A 292 -30.81 4.35 -21.15
N ILE A 293 -30.22 5.55 -21.12
CA ILE A 293 -29.29 6.01 -22.15
C ILE A 293 -28.04 5.09 -22.14
N ALA A 294 -27.43 4.84 -20.99
CA ALA A 294 -26.25 3.99 -20.87
C ALA A 294 -26.55 2.55 -21.31
N GLY A 295 -27.71 2.01 -20.94
CA GLY A 295 -28.16 0.65 -21.28
C GLY A 295 -28.48 0.44 -22.76
N SER A 296 -28.52 1.48 -23.57
CA SER A 296 -28.70 1.38 -25.01
C SER A 296 -27.40 1.20 -25.82
N TYR A 297 -26.23 1.23 -25.14
CA TYR A 297 -24.92 1.07 -25.75
C TYR A 297 -24.15 -0.08 -25.11
N GLU A 298 -23.35 -0.81 -25.90
CA GLU A 298 -22.30 -1.69 -25.38
C GLU A 298 -21.26 -0.86 -24.60
N SER A 299 -20.60 -1.46 -23.62
CA SER A 299 -19.70 -0.72 -22.71
C SER A 299 -18.58 0.05 -23.43
N ASN A 300 -17.99 -0.52 -24.48
CA ASN A 300 -16.94 0.14 -25.25
C ASN A 300 -17.48 1.35 -26.04
N ASP A 301 -18.66 1.21 -26.66
CA ASP A 301 -19.30 2.31 -27.40
C ASP A 301 -19.73 3.45 -26.45
N LEU A 302 -20.27 3.08 -25.28
CA LEU A 302 -20.62 4.02 -24.22
C LEU A 302 -19.38 4.83 -23.79
N MET A 303 -18.28 4.15 -23.48
CA MET A 303 -17.04 4.80 -23.07
C MET A 303 -16.47 5.69 -24.18
N GLY A 304 -16.45 5.23 -25.43
CA GLY A 304 -16.00 6.04 -26.58
C GLY A 304 -16.82 7.32 -26.79
N LYS A 305 -18.14 7.29 -26.52
CA LYS A 305 -18.98 8.48 -26.54
C LYS A 305 -18.70 9.41 -25.36
N LEU A 306 -18.50 8.87 -24.15
CA LEU A 306 -18.14 9.65 -22.97
C LEU A 306 -16.78 10.35 -23.14
N GLU A 307 -15.81 9.68 -23.75
CA GLU A 307 -14.51 10.26 -24.09
C GLU A 307 -14.66 11.45 -25.06
N LYS A 308 -15.42 11.29 -26.16
CA LYS A 308 -15.71 12.37 -27.10
C LYS A 308 -16.48 13.54 -26.45
N ALA A 309 -17.31 13.22 -25.47
CA ALA A 309 -18.01 14.23 -24.68
C ALA A 309 -17.12 14.92 -23.64
N GLU A 310 -15.88 14.48 -23.45
CA GLU A 310 -14.98 14.92 -22.38
C GLU A 310 -15.60 14.76 -20.97
N VAL A 311 -16.44 13.76 -20.78
CA VAL A 311 -17.09 13.45 -19.50
C VAL A 311 -16.26 12.40 -18.75
N PRO A 312 -15.86 12.62 -17.49
CA PRO A 312 -15.16 11.62 -16.70
C PRO A 312 -15.93 10.30 -16.60
N TYR A 313 -15.27 9.21 -16.96
CA TYR A 313 -15.83 7.86 -16.90
C TYR A 313 -14.75 6.85 -16.51
N ALA A 314 -15.17 5.66 -16.09
CA ALA A 314 -14.28 4.52 -15.90
C ALA A 314 -15.05 3.19 -16.00
N PRO A 315 -14.48 2.13 -16.57
CA PRO A 315 -15.00 0.78 -16.39
C PRO A 315 -14.80 0.35 -14.92
N VAL A 316 -15.62 -0.58 -14.45
CA VAL A 316 -15.39 -1.23 -13.15
C VAL A 316 -14.58 -2.50 -13.41
N ASN A 317 -13.28 -2.41 -13.17
CA ASN A 317 -12.34 -3.50 -13.38
C ASN A 317 -12.18 -4.36 -12.12
N SER A 318 -12.07 -5.68 -12.31
CA SER A 318 -11.48 -6.57 -11.32
C SER A 318 -9.94 -6.49 -11.37
N PRO A 319 -9.21 -6.99 -10.35
CA PRO A 319 -7.74 -7.08 -10.43
C PRO A 319 -7.23 -7.90 -11.62
N ALA A 320 -7.99 -8.87 -12.12
CA ALA A 320 -7.63 -9.66 -13.29
C ALA A 320 -7.70 -8.84 -14.59
N ASP A 321 -8.68 -7.97 -14.71
CA ASP A 321 -8.88 -7.13 -15.91
C ASP A 321 -7.71 -6.13 -16.11
N LEU A 322 -6.97 -5.82 -15.03
CA LEU A 322 -5.80 -4.93 -15.10
C LEU A 322 -4.65 -5.51 -15.94
N TYR A 323 -4.61 -6.84 -16.14
CA TYR A 323 -3.65 -7.46 -17.04
C TYR A 323 -4.01 -7.30 -18.53
N GLU A 324 -5.19 -6.82 -18.85
CA GLU A 324 -5.65 -6.48 -20.19
C GLU A 324 -5.75 -4.97 -20.41
N ASP A 325 -5.47 -4.16 -19.36
CA ASP A 325 -5.55 -2.71 -19.43
C ASP A 325 -4.45 -2.15 -20.35
N PRO A 326 -4.83 -1.42 -21.43
CA PRO A 326 -3.85 -0.95 -22.43
C PRO A 326 -2.85 0.04 -21.87
N TYR A 327 -3.21 0.83 -20.87
CA TYR A 327 -2.31 1.78 -20.23
C TYR A 327 -1.24 1.07 -19.39
N LEU A 328 -1.62 0.03 -18.63
CA LEU A 328 -0.68 -0.74 -17.83
C LEU A 328 0.20 -1.64 -18.72
N MET A 329 -0.37 -2.26 -19.74
CA MET A 329 0.35 -3.17 -20.63
C MET A 329 1.20 -2.45 -21.67
N GLY A 330 0.83 -1.25 -22.05
CA GLY A 330 1.56 -0.42 -23.03
C GLY A 330 2.84 0.22 -22.49
N HIS A 331 3.10 0.15 -21.18
CA HIS A 331 4.28 0.74 -20.55
C HIS A 331 5.13 -0.34 -19.84
N GLU A 332 6.37 -0.50 -20.26
CA GLU A 332 7.30 -1.51 -19.71
C GLU A 332 7.53 -1.37 -18.18
N ASN A 333 7.46 -0.14 -17.66
CA ASN A 333 7.82 0.17 -16.27
C ASN A 333 6.60 0.24 -15.31
N ARG A 334 5.38 -0.03 -15.76
CA ARG A 334 4.19 -0.05 -14.90
C ARG A 334 4.02 -1.37 -14.15
N LEU A 335 4.31 -2.46 -14.84
CA LEU A 335 4.28 -3.82 -14.31
C LEU A 335 5.65 -4.47 -14.53
N LEU A 336 6.32 -4.81 -13.44
CA LEU A 336 7.67 -5.38 -13.46
C LEU A 336 7.64 -6.91 -13.49
N PRO A 337 8.54 -7.59 -14.22
CA PRO A 337 8.61 -9.04 -14.29
C PRO A 337 9.20 -9.62 -12.99
N VAL A 338 8.43 -10.40 -12.26
CA VAL A 338 8.82 -11.05 -11.00
C VAL A 338 8.70 -12.56 -11.14
N GLU A 339 9.71 -13.28 -10.68
CA GLU A 339 9.69 -14.75 -10.62
C GLU A 339 8.86 -15.22 -9.42
N ALA A 340 7.78 -15.92 -9.71
CA ALA A 340 6.87 -16.49 -8.74
C ALA A 340 6.91 -18.03 -8.85
N GLY A 341 7.90 -18.65 -8.23
CA GLY A 341 8.18 -20.09 -8.40
C GLY A 341 8.65 -20.40 -9.80
N GLN A 342 7.88 -21.18 -10.55
CA GLN A 342 8.23 -21.57 -11.95
C GLN A 342 7.64 -20.62 -13.00
N LYS A 343 6.98 -19.54 -12.60
CA LYS A 343 6.31 -18.61 -13.50
C LYS A 343 6.90 -17.21 -13.34
N THR A 344 7.04 -16.50 -14.45
CA THR A 344 7.25 -15.04 -14.42
C THR A 344 5.88 -14.37 -14.48
N VAL A 345 5.61 -13.51 -13.50
CA VAL A 345 4.38 -12.71 -13.43
C VAL A 345 4.74 -11.22 -13.50
N ARG A 346 3.83 -10.40 -13.99
CA ARG A 346 4.02 -8.95 -14.02
C ARG A 346 3.31 -8.33 -12.82
N LEU A 347 4.05 -7.63 -11.95
CA LEU A 347 3.54 -7.03 -10.71
C LEU A 347 3.77 -5.52 -10.69
N PRO A 348 2.88 -4.75 -10.03
CA PRO A 348 2.95 -3.29 -10.03
C PRO A 348 4.31 -2.75 -9.56
N ALA A 349 4.82 -1.75 -10.28
CA ALA A 349 5.89 -0.87 -9.84
C ALA A 349 5.37 0.14 -8.80
N LEU A 350 6.27 0.93 -8.19
CA LEU A 350 5.85 2.07 -7.38
C LEU A 350 5.11 3.11 -8.22
N PRO A 351 4.06 3.77 -7.68
CA PRO A 351 3.14 4.60 -8.46
C PRO A 351 3.64 6.03 -8.70
N PHE A 352 4.89 6.18 -9.09
CA PHE A 352 5.45 7.46 -9.54
C PHE A 352 6.58 7.23 -10.55
N GLU A 353 6.92 8.26 -11.29
CA GLU A 353 7.98 8.27 -12.31
C GLU A 353 9.04 9.32 -11.99
N SER A 354 10.25 9.05 -12.45
CA SER A 354 11.36 10.00 -12.42
C SER A 354 12.03 10.03 -13.80
N GLU A 355 12.47 11.20 -14.23
CA GLU A 355 13.30 11.36 -15.43
C GLU A 355 14.73 10.86 -15.19
N GLU A 356 15.17 10.81 -13.93
CA GLU A 356 16.55 10.48 -13.55
C GLU A 356 16.78 8.99 -13.30
N PHE A 357 15.75 8.22 -12.97
CA PHE A 357 15.87 6.79 -12.71
C PHE A 357 14.59 6.02 -13.04
N GLN A 358 14.74 4.70 -13.22
CA GLN A 358 13.63 3.80 -13.52
C GLN A 358 13.58 2.64 -12.53
N PHE A 359 12.38 2.22 -12.16
CA PHE A 359 12.18 1.03 -11.34
C PHE A 359 12.41 -0.24 -12.15
N SER A 360 13.10 -1.19 -11.53
CA SER A 360 13.38 -2.50 -12.13
C SER A 360 13.52 -3.57 -11.05
N VAL A 361 13.37 -4.83 -11.47
CA VAL A 361 13.69 -5.96 -10.62
C VAL A 361 15.19 -6.27 -10.74
N ARG A 362 15.99 -5.74 -9.83
CA ARG A 362 17.44 -5.96 -9.74
C ARG A 362 17.77 -7.29 -9.05
N ARG A 363 16.87 -7.75 -8.17
CA ARG A 363 16.90 -9.06 -7.51
C ARG A 363 15.49 -9.62 -7.43
N GLN A 364 15.35 -10.90 -7.73
CA GLN A 364 14.07 -11.61 -7.56
C GLN A 364 13.76 -11.80 -6.07
N PRO A 365 12.48 -12.03 -5.70
CA PRO A 365 12.12 -12.32 -4.31
C PRO A 365 12.94 -13.50 -3.77
N PRO A 366 13.66 -13.34 -2.63
CA PRO A 366 14.64 -14.32 -2.21
C PRO A 366 14.00 -15.58 -1.62
N ARG A 367 14.66 -16.72 -1.78
CA ARG A 367 14.40 -17.90 -0.95
C ARG A 367 14.84 -17.64 0.48
N LEU A 368 14.28 -18.40 1.44
CA LEU A 368 14.66 -18.29 2.84
C LEU A 368 16.16 -18.61 3.00
N GLY A 369 16.91 -17.66 3.54
CA GLY A 369 18.34 -17.80 3.79
C GLY A 369 19.25 -17.78 2.56
N GLU A 370 18.72 -17.42 1.40
CA GLU A 370 19.46 -17.40 0.12
C GLU A 370 20.76 -16.61 0.19
N HIS A 371 20.78 -15.52 0.94
CA HIS A 371 21.92 -14.63 1.02
C HIS A 371 22.68 -14.76 2.36
N SER A 372 22.32 -15.75 3.20
CA SER A 372 22.93 -15.89 4.53
C SER A 372 24.46 -16.09 4.47
N ARG A 373 24.95 -16.90 3.51
CA ARG A 373 26.40 -17.15 3.38
C ARG A 373 27.17 -15.86 3.05
N GLU A 374 26.76 -15.12 2.04
CA GLU A 374 27.45 -13.88 1.65
C GLU A 374 27.42 -12.82 2.75
N ILE A 375 26.30 -12.75 3.51
CA ILE A 375 26.13 -11.83 4.64
C ILE A 375 27.09 -12.19 5.79
N LEU A 376 27.19 -13.48 6.13
CA LEU A 376 28.10 -13.97 7.18
C LEU A 376 29.55 -13.76 6.78
N GLN A 377 29.92 -13.99 5.51
CA GLN A 377 31.27 -13.71 5.00
C GLN A 377 31.60 -12.22 5.09
N ALA A 378 30.65 -11.34 4.75
CA ALA A 378 30.82 -9.89 4.89
C ALA A 378 30.99 -9.45 6.36
N LEU A 379 30.49 -10.22 7.32
CA LEU A 379 30.73 -10.02 8.75
C LEU A 379 32.05 -10.63 9.24
N GLY A 380 32.86 -11.24 8.34
CA GLY A 380 34.18 -11.79 8.64
C GLY A 380 34.16 -13.21 9.25
N LEU A 381 33.06 -13.97 9.13
CA LEU A 381 32.99 -15.33 9.62
C LEU A 381 33.69 -16.30 8.65
N SER A 382 34.39 -17.27 9.21
CA SER A 382 35.01 -18.39 8.47
C SER A 382 33.94 -19.43 8.07
N ASP A 383 34.24 -20.27 7.07
CA ASP A 383 33.35 -21.37 6.69
C ASP A 383 33.10 -22.34 7.88
N SER A 384 34.10 -22.58 8.73
CA SER A 384 33.96 -23.41 9.95
C SER A 384 33.00 -22.79 10.97
N ASP A 385 32.99 -21.45 11.12
CA ASP A 385 32.02 -20.75 11.97
C ASP A 385 30.60 -20.86 11.41
N MET A 386 30.45 -20.67 10.11
CA MET A 386 29.18 -20.81 9.43
C MET A 386 28.62 -22.23 9.58
N ASP A 387 29.40 -23.23 9.35
CA ASP A 387 29.01 -24.65 9.55
C ASP A 387 28.58 -24.95 10.98
N ARG A 388 29.27 -24.37 11.97
CA ARG A 388 28.93 -24.48 13.40
C ARG A 388 27.55 -23.81 13.66
N LEU A 389 27.31 -22.60 13.15
CA LEU A 389 26.07 -21.87 13.32
C LEU A 389 24.87 -22.60 12.65
N VAL A 390 25.10 -23.24 11.51
CA VAL A 390 24.08 -24.07 10.84
C VAL A 390 23.78 -25.33 11.66
N ARG A 391 24.79 -26.06 12.10
CA ARG A 391 24.60 -27.25 12.98
C ARG A 391 23.84 -26.90 14.25
N ASN A 392 24.11 -25.74 14.85
CA ASN A 392 23.44 -25.26 16.06
C ASN A 392 22.05 -24.63 15.76
N LYS A 393 21.58 -24.63 14.51
CA LYS A 393 20.29 -24.04 14.08
C LYS A 393 20.17 -22.55 14.41
N VAL A 394 21.28 -21.84 14.53
CA VAL A 394 21.33 -20.39 14.71
C VAL A 394 21.04 -19.67 13.39
N VAL A 395 21.57 -20.19 12.29
CA VAL A 395 21.34 -19.67 10.94
C VAL A 395 20.94 -20.79 9.99
N MET A 396 20.26 -20.41 8.91
CA MET A 396 20.01 -21.26 7.75
C MET A 396 20.70 -20.67 6.53
N ILE A 397 21.40 -21.53 5.78
CA ILE A 397 22.00 -21.20 4.47
C ILE A 397 21.28 -22.07 3.45
N ALA A 398 20.66 -21.44 2.41
CA ALA A 398 19.94 -22.13 1.34
C ALA A 398 20.88 -22.63 0.24
#